data_106bb9b6452f76a593c3dd1d09a545ab
#
_entry.id   106bb9b6452f76a593c3dd1d09a545ab
#
_cell.length_a   1.000
_cell.length_b   1.000
_cell.length_c   1.000
_cell.angle_alpha   90.00
_cell.angle_beta   90.00
_cell.angle_gamma   90.00
#
_symmetry.space_group_name_H-M   'P 1'
#
loop_
_entity.id
_entity.type
_entity.pdbx_description
1 polymer ?
#
loop_
_entity_poly.entity_id
_entity_poly.type
_entity_poly.pdbx_seq_one_letter_code
_entity_poly.pdbx_strand_id
1 'polypeptide(L)'
;MPEVATRSLPPVPQQEWISALPPAMRIILHGDVGARSVAAAVWGVDFAEQSCRATLKGARATLWLGPDEYLLLGGLDGQVATLETQAAEAAGALELALGRMPHALVDISHRQFALQVSGPHAATILSGGCPLDLDLNEFPVGMCTRTVFAKADIVLWRTQQDVFHVEVWRSFAGYVTGLLREIAVEFNGT
;
A
#
# COMPACT_ATOMS: atom_id res chain seq x y z
N MET A 1 -21.86 28.61 5.09
CA MET A 1 -21.23 27.29 5.17
C MET A 1 -19.77 27.53 5.52
N PRO A 2 -19.24 27.09 6.66
CA PRO A 2 -17.82 27.25 6.95
C PRO A 2 -17.04 26.32 6.04
N GLU A 3 -16.08 26.89 5.33
CA GLU A 3 -15.09 26.21 4.50
C GLU A 3 -14.27 25.26 5.39
N VAL A 4 -14.41 23.96 5.12
CA VAL A 4 -13.58 22.95 5.80
C VAL A 4 -12.16 23.13 5.27
N ALA A 5 -11.34 23.83 6.05
CA ALA A 5 -9.93 23.98 5.75
C ALA A 5 -9.30 22.59 5.58
N THR A 6 -8.93 22.26 4.36
CA THR A 6 -8.14 21.07 4.04
C THR A 6 -6.79 21.25 4.74
N ARG A 7 -6.67 20.69 5.93
CA ARG A 7 -5.43 20.72 6.70
C ARG A 7 -4.41 19.90 5.92
N SER A 8 -3.57 20.57 5.14
CA SER A 8 -2.41 19.94 4.52
C SER A 8 -1.58 19.31 5.62
N LEU A 9 -1.31 18.01 5.48
CA LEU A 9 -0.36 17.34 6.36
C LEU A 9 0.97 18.12 6.31
N PRO A 10 1.62 18.35 7.47
CA PRO A 10 2.92 19.00 7.46
C PRO A 10 3.88 18.21 6.57
N PRO A 11 4.75 18.88 5.81
CA PRO A 11 5.75 18.20 5.01
C PRO A 11 6.54 17.25 5.90
N VAL A 12 6.61 15.98 5.50
CA VAL A 12 7.39 14.96 6.18
C VAL A 12 8.85 15.36 5.97
N PRO A 13 9.61 15.80 6.98
CA PRO A 13 11.03 15.99 6.81
C PRO A 13 11.61 14.66 6.35
N GLN A 14 12.40 14.68 5.29
CA GLN A 14 13.10 13.49 4.81
C GLN A 14 14.08 13.06 5.91
N GLN A 15 13.63 12.20 6.80
CA GLN A 15 14.57 11.39 7.56
C GLN A 15 14.99 10.24 6.63
N GLU A 16 16.23 9.89 6.71
CA GLU A 16 16.90 8.88 5.88
C GLU A 16 16.13 7.54 5.80
N TRP A 17 15.32 7.23 6.81
CA TRP A 17 14.60 5.97 6.99
C TRP A 17 13.12 5.98 6.58
N ILE A 18 12.47 7.13 6.59
CA ILE A 18 11.02 7.25 6.43
C ILE A 18 10.70 8.38 5.44
N SER A 19 10.06 8.04 4.34
CA SER A 19 9.62 9.00 3.33
C SER A 19 8.17 8.78 2.92
N ALA A 20 7.49 9.87 2.59
CA ALA A 20 6.17 9.78 1.96
C ALA A 20 6.33 9.34 0.51
N LEU A 21 5.52 8.38 0.10
CA LEU A 21 5.45 7.97 -1.30
C LEU A 21 4.50 8.90 -2.08
N PRO A 22 4.71 9.04 -3.39
CA PRO A 22 3.81 9.79 -4.26
C PRO A 22 2.37 9.26 -4.20
N PRO A 23 1.38 10.10 -4.52
CA PRO A 23 0.02 9.62 -4.74
C PRO A 23 -0.01 8.50 -5.77
N ALA A 24 -0.81 7.47 -5.52
CA ALA A 24 -0.94 6.30 -6.37
C ALA A 24 -2.41 5.87 -6.47
N MET A 25 -2.79 5.18 -7.53
CA MET A 25 -4.11 4.54 -7.64
C MET A 25 -4.19 3.36 -6.67
N ARG A 26 -5.33 3.23 -5.98
CA ARG A 26 -5.60 2.15 -5.03
C ARG A 26 -7.01 1.65 -5.21
N ILE A 27 -7.14 0.44 -5.71
CA ILE A 27 -8.43 -0.19 -5.95
C ILE A 27 -8.48 -1.50 -5.15
N ILE A 28 -9.50 -1.68 -4.32
CA ILE A 28 -9.79 -2.98 -3.71
C ILE A 28 -10.64 -3.78 -4.68
N LEU A 29 -10.22 -4.99 -4.96
CA LEU A 29 -10.99 -5.99 -5.68
C LEU A 29 -11.33 -7.15 -4.74
N HIS A 30 -12.61 -7.44 -4.62
CA HIS A 30 -13.10 -8.72 -4.13
C HIS A 30 -13.62 -9.54 -5.30
N GLY A 31 -13.16 -10.76 -5.44
CA GLY A 31 -13.60 -11.64 -6.50
C GLY A 31 -12.90 -13.01 -6.48
N ASP A 32 -13.61 -13.99 -6.96
CA ASP A 32 -13.09 -15.37 -7.06
C ASP A 32 -11.96 -15.50 -8.11
N VAL A 33 -11.48 -16.71 -8.30
CA VAL A 33 -10.42 -17.03 -9.27
C VAL A 33 -10.77 -16.58 -10.70
N GLY A 34 -12.05 -16.67 -11.09
CA GLY A 34 -12.51 -16.22 -12.41
C GLY A 34 -12.42 -14.71 -12.55
N ALA A 35 -12.92 -13.97 -11.57
CA ALA A 35 -12.84 -12.52 -11.54
C ALA A 35 -11.39 -12.03 -11.53
N ARG A 36 -10.51 -12.68 -10.74
CA ARG A 36 -9.07 -12.36 -10.72
C ARG A 36 -8.39 -12.53 -12.07
N SER A 37 -8.71 -13.62 -12.79
CA SER A 37 -8.15 -13.87 -14.11
C SER A 37 -8.51 -12.79 -15.12
N VAL A 38 -9.78 -12.35 -15.12
CA VAL A 38 -10.25 -11.24 -15.96
C VAL A 38 -9.59 -9.93 -15.55
N ALA A 39 -9.55 -9.65 -14.26
CA ALA A 39 -8.92 -8.43 -13.74
C ALA A 39 -7.42 -8.37 -14.05
N ALA A 40 -6.69 -9.49 -13.98
CA ALA A 40 -5.27 -9.57 -14.34
C ALA A 40 -5.02 -9.14 -15.79
N ALA A 41 -5.87 -9.59 -16.72
CA ALA A 41 -5.75 -9.24 -18.13
C ALA A 41 -5.90 -7.74 -18.37
N VAL A 42 -6.81 -7.07 -17.64
CA VAL A 42 -7.07 -5.61 -17.75
C VAL A 42 -6.03 -4.81 -16.97
N TRP A 43 -5.72 -5.24 -15.75
CA TRP A 43 -4.76 -4.56 -14.90
C TRP A 43 -3.33 -4.70 -15.41
N GLY A 44 -3.04 -5.78 -16.15
CA GLY A 44 -1.75 -6.06 -16.74
C GLY A 44 -0.72 -6.65 -15.76
N VAL A 45 -1.17 -7.04 -14.56
CA VAL A 45 -0.37 -7.69 -13.52
C VAL A 45 -1.12 -8.91 -13.00
N ASP A 46 -0.46 -10.04 -12.92
CA ASP A 46 -1.04 -11.27 -12.40
C ASP A 46 -1.27 -11.17 -10.88
N PHE A 47 -2.26 -11.92 -10.40
CA PHE A 47 -2.51 -12.07 -8.98
C PHE A 47 -1.72 -13.26 -8.44
N ALA A 48 -1.04 -13.06 -7.32
CA ALA A 48 -0.31 -14.16 -6.69
C ALA A 48 -1.28 -15.26 -6.25
N GLU A 49 -0.95 -16.52 -6.57
CA GLU A 49 -1.71 -17.68 -6.11
C GLU A 49 -1.45 -17.96 -4.62
N GLN A 50 -0.24 -17.66 -4.18
CA GLN A 50 0.16 -17.85 -2.79
C GLN A 50 -0.34 -16.70 -1.93
N SER A 51 -0.89 -17.06 -0.76
CA SER A 51 -1.32 -16.07 0.25
C SER A 51 -0.17 -15.15 0.69
N CYS A 52 -0.53 -13.93 1.05
CA CYS A 52 0.42 -12.93 1.54
C CYS A 52 1.55 -12.61 0.54
N ARG A 53 1.27 -12.64 -0.75
CA ARG A 53 2.24 -12.28 -1.80
C ARG A 53 1.74 -11.13 -2.65
N ALA A 54 2.69 -10.30 -3.04
CA ALA A 54 2.50 -9.24 -4.03
C ALA A 54 3.13 -9.65 -5.36
N THR A 55 2.50 -9.21 -6.44
CA THR A 55 3.08 -9.26 -7.79
C THR A 55 3.26 -7.83 -8.29
N LEU A 56 4.43 -7.54 -8.85
CA LEU A 56 4.79 -6.22 -9.38
C LEU A 56 5.18 -6.35 -10.86
N LYS A 57 4.66 -5.44 -11.69
CA LYS A 57 5.03 -5.31 -13.09
C LYS A 57 4.99 -3.85 -13.52
N GLY A 58 6.16 -3.28 -13.78
CA GLY A 58 6.28 -1.85 -14.07
C GLY A 58 5.80 -0.99 -12.90
N ALA A 59 4.90 -0.06 -13.18
CA ALA A 59 4.32 0.85 -12.20
C ALA A 59 3.04 0.32 -11.52
N ARG A 60 2.70 -0.97 -11.69
CA ARG A 60 1.49 -1.59 -11.14
C ARG A 60 1.81 -2.80 -10.29
N ALA A 61 1.05 -2.98 -9.22
CA ALA A 61 1.14 -4.16 -8.36
C ALA A 61 -0.23 -4.69 -7.98
N THR A 62 -0.27 -5.97 -7.58
CA THR A 62 -1.40 -6.60 -6.92
C THR A 62 -0.91 -7.20 -5.60
N LEU A 63 -1.58 -6.86 -4.50
CA LEU A 63 -1.25 -7.33 -3.17
C LEU A 63 -2.38 -8.20 -2.64
N TRP A 64 -2.07 -9.43 -2.24
CA TRP A 64 -3.02 -10.30 -1.56
C TRP A 64 -3.31 -9.78 -0.15
N LEU A 65 -4.57 -9.52 0.17
CA LEU A 65 -4.99 -9.01 1.49
C LEU A 65 -5.85 -9.99 2.28
N GLY A 66 -6.38 -10.99 1.62
CA GLY A 66 -7.24 -12.01 2.21
C GLY A 66 -7.79 -12.96 1.15
N PRO A 67 -8.51 -14.01 1.54
CA PRO A 67 -9.23 -14.83 0.59
C PRO A 67 -10.11 -13.95 -0.30
N ASP A 68 -9.90 -14.07 -1.62
CA ASP A 68 -10.63 -13.33 -2.65
C ASP A 68 -10.56 -11.79 -2.54
N GLU A 69 -9.65 -11.22 -1.73
CA GLU A 69 -9.46 -9.79 -1.57
C GLU A 69 -8.03 -9.36 -1.94
N TYR A 70 -7.95 -8.34 -2.81
CA TYR A 70 -6.69 -7.81 -3.33
C TYR A 70 -6.68 -6.29 -3.35
N LEU A 71 -5.52 -5.71 -3.09
CA LEU A 71 -5.24 -4.30 -3.34
C LEU A 71 -4.45 -4.18 -4.64
N LEU A 72 -5.01 -3.44 -5.59
CA LEU A 72 -4.37 -3.07 -6.83
C LEU A 72 -3.75 -1.69 -6.65
N LEU A 73 -2.44 -1.60 -6.86
CA LEU A 73 -1.68 -0.35 -6.82
C LEU A 73 -1.23 0.04 -8.22
N GLY A 74 -1.40 1.31 -8.59
CA GLY A 74 -0.96 1.82 -9.89
C GLY A 74 -0.34 3.20 -9.78
N GLY A 75 0.59 3.53 -10.72
CA GLY A 75 1.33 4.77 -10.69
C GLY A 75 2.45 4.79 -9.64
N LEU A 76 3.03 3.61 -9.34
CA LEU A 76 4.11 3.46 -8.35
C LEU A 76 5.43 4.13 -8.77
N ASP A 77 5.54 4.54 -10.03
CA ASP A 77 6.64 5.33 -10.57
C ASP A 77 6.51 6.85 -10.32
N GLY A 78 5.43 7.26 -9.65
CA GLY A 78 5.13 8.67 -9.39
C GLY A 78 4.63 9.46 -10.61
N GLN A 79 4.38 8.81 -11.74
CA GLN A 79 3.94 9.41 -13.00
C GLN A 79 2.41 9.55 -13.09
N VAL A 80 1.75 9.89 -11.99
CA VAL A 80 0.30 10.06 -11.94
C VAL A 80 -0.04 11.55 -12.09
N ALA A 81 -0.26 11.99 -13.32
CA ALA A 81 -0.58 13.39 -13.61
C ALA A 81 -1.95 13.82 -13.06
N THR A 82 -2.95 12.92 -13.10
CA THR A 82 -4.31 13.14 -12.59
C THR A 82 -4.83 11.86 -11.97
N LEU A 83 -4.56 11.70 -10.68
CA LEU A 83 -4.91 10.48 -9.93
C LEU A 83 -6.40 10.11 -10.06
N GLU A 84 -7.28 11.10 -9.91
CA GLU A 84 -8.74 10.89 -9.96
C GLU A 84 -9.19 10.33 -11.32
N THR A 85 -8.73 10.94 -12.41
CA THR A 85 -9.10 10.51 -13.75
C THR A 85 -8.57 9.12 -14.06
N GLN A 86 -7.30 8.86 -13.76
CA GLN A 86 -6.67 7.57 -14.04
C GLN A 86 -7.25 6.44 -13.18
N ALA A 87 -7.58 6.73 -11.92
CA ALA A 87 -8.21 5.75 -11.03
C ALA A 87 -9.64 5.43 -11.51
N ALA A 88 -10.41 6.43 -11.91
CA ALA A 88 -11.75 6.24 -12.46
C ALA A 88 -11.75 5.46 -13.78
N GLU A 89 -10.83 5.77 -14.68
CA GLU A 89 -10.64 5.05 -15.95
C GLU A 89 -10.25 3.57 -15.70
N ALA A 90 -9.31 3.32 -14.80
CA ALA A 90 -8.89 1.98 -14.46
C ALA A 90 -10.01 1.17 -13.80
N ALA A 91 -10.74 1.77 -12.86
CA ALA A 91 -11.89 1.14 -12.22
C ALA A 91 -13.00 0.85 -13.25
N GLY A 92 -13.31 1.80 -14.13
CA GLY A 92 -14.30 1.62 -15.19
C GLY A 92 -13.94 0.51 -16.17
N ALA A 93 -12.66 0.39 -16.55
CA ALA A 93 -12.19 -0.69 -17.42
C ALA A 93 -12.31 -2.07 -16.74
N LEU A 94 -11.98 -2.15 -15.45
CA LEU A 94 -12.15 -3.37 -14.66
C LEU A 94 -13.62 -3.76 -14.51
N GLU A 95 -14.50 -2.81 -14.16
CA GLU A 95 -15.96 -3.04 -14.06
C GLU A 95 -16.54 -3.55 -15.38
N LEU A 96 -16.17 -2.91 -16.51
CA LEU A 96 -16.63 -3.32 -17.83
C LEU A 96 -16.23 -4.75 -18.16
N ALA A 97 -14.99 -5.12 -17.85
CA ALA A 97 -14.47 -6.45 -18.14
C ALA A 97 -15.05 -7.53 -17.22
N LEU A 98 -15.22 -7.23 -15.93
CA LEU A 98 -15.81 -8.13 -14.94
C LEU A 98 -17.32 -8.35 -15.21
N GLY A 99 -18.02 -7.33 -15.68
CA GLY A 99 -19.38 -7.42 -16.14
C GLY A 99 -20.33 -8.00 -15.09
N ARG A 100 -20.89 -9.19 -15.36
CA ARG A 100 -21.86 -9.87 -14.47
C ARG A 100 -21.24 -10.88 -13.51
N MET A 101 -19.92 -11.02 -13.50
CA MET A 101 -19.25 -11.89 -12.54
C MET A 101 -19.47 -11.35 -11.12
N PRO A 102 -19.64 -12.22 -10.11
CA PRO A 102 -19.70 -11.75 -8.72
C PRO A 102 -18.37 -11.09 -8.32
N HIS A 103 -18.41 -9.80 -8.02
CA HIS A 103 -17.24 -9.04 -7.58
C HIS A 103 -17.66 -7.78 -6.80
N ALA A 104 -16.72 -7.19 -6.09
CA ALA A 104 -16.80 -5.82 -5.62
C ALA A 104 -15.51 -5.08 -5.95
N LEU A 105 -15.66 -3.88 -6.50
CA LEU A 105 -14.55 -3.01 -6.87
C LEU A 105 -14.72 -1.66 -6.18
N VAL A 106 -13.70 -1.20 -5.43
CA VAL A 106 -13.78 0.04 -4.67
C VAL A 106 -12.51 0.85 -4.85
N ASP A 107 -12.65 2.06 -5.42
CA ASP A 107 -11.55 3.03 -5.44
C ASP A 107 -11.35 3.64 -4.04
N ILE A 108 -10.15 3.42 -3.49
CA ILE A 108 -9.73 3.95 -2.19
C ILE A 108 -8.51 4.87 -2.30
N SER A 109 -8.20 5.37 -3.49
CA SER A 109 -7.02 6.19 -3.78
C SER A 109 -6.89 7.39 -2.86
N HIS A 110 -8.00 8.06 -2.57
CA HIS A 110 -8.03 9.24 -1.68
C HIS A 110 -8.04 8.90 -0.19
N ARG A 111 -8.39 7.67 0.17
CA ARG A 111 -8.47 7.23 1.56
C ARG A 111 -7.12 6.86 2.14
N GLN A 112 -6.21 6.40 1.31
CA GLN A 112 -4.92 5.87 1.73
C GLN A 112 -3.79 6.91 1.58
N PHE A 113 -2.78 6.71 2.40
CA PHE A 113 -1.50 7.41 2.36
C PHE A 113 -0.39 6.36 2.45
N ALA A 114 0.65 6.50 1.63
CA ALA A 114 1.74 5.55 1.62
C ALA A 114 3.04 6.14 2.14
N LEU A 115 3.74 5.34 2.92
CA LEU A 115 5.08 5.59 3.42
C LEU A 115 6.03 4.52 2.89
N GLN A 116 7.26 4.91 2.66
CA GLN A 116 8.39 4.00 2.55
C GLN A 116 9.18 4.05 3.86
N VAL A 117 9.48 2.88 4.41
CA VAL A 117 10.45 2.70 5.50
C VAL A 117 11.62 1.92 4.91
N SER A 118 12.83 2.50 4.94
CA SER A 118 14.00 1.94 4.23
C SER A 118 15.27 2.07 5.04
N GLY A 119 16.25 1.22 4.75
CA GLY A 119 17.56 1.18 5.40
C GLY A 119 17.74 -0.01 6.33
N PRO A 120 18.97 -0.22 6.84
CA PRO A 120 19.34 -1.43 7.57
C PRO A 120 18.53 -1.66 8.86
N HIS A 121 17.91 -0.63 9.40
CA HIS A 121 17.06 -0.70 10.59
C HIS A 121 15.55 -0.70 10.28
N ALA A 122 15.16 -0.76 9.01
CA ALA A 122 13.74 -0.64 8.61
C ALA A 122 12.85 -1.69 9.29
N ALA A 123 13.27 -2.96 9.31
CA ALA A 123 12.52 -4.02 9.99
C ALA A 123 12.43 -3.78 11.51
N THR A 124 13.52 -3.36 12.14
CA THR A 124 13.55 -3.07 13.59
C THR A 124 12.66 -1.88 13.95
N ILE A 125 12.69 -0.81 13.16
CA ILE A 125 11.82 0.37 13.34
C ILE A 125 10.35 -0.04 13.24
N LEU A 126 10.01 -0.84 12.24
CA LEU A 126 8.63 -1.35 12.08
C LEU A 126 8.21 -2.29 13.21
N SER A 127 9.11 -3.15 13.70
CA SER A 127 8.83 -4.06 14.84
C SER A 127 8.53 -3.32 16.14
N GLY A 128 8.90 -2.05 16.26
CA GLY A 128 8.53 -1.20 17.40
C GLY A 128 7.03 -0.93 17.53
N GLY A 129 6.24 -1.19 16.48
CA GLY A 129 4.78 -1.03 16.51
C GLY A 129 4.00 -2.13 15.76
N CYS A 130 4.68 -2.97 15.00
CA CYS A 130 4.08 -4.07 14.24
C CYS A 130 4.31 -5.40 14.98
N PRO A 131 3.27 -6.22 15.21
CA PRO A 131 3.37 -7.47 15.95
C PRO A 131 3.95 -8.63 15.13
N LEU A 132 4.23 -8.43 13.85
CA LEU A 132 4.76 -9.47 12.96
C LEU A 132 6.27 -9.65 13.17
N ASP A 133 6.73 -10.87 12.99
CA ASP A 133 8.15 -11.13 12.80
C ASP A 133 8.57 -10.65 11.41
N LEU A 134 9.41 -9.62 11.38
CA LEU A 134 9.89 -9.00 10.15
C LEU A 134 11.30 -9.50 9.77
N ASP A 135 11.78 -10.62 10.35
CA ASP A 135 12.96 -11.31 9.84
C ASP A 135 12.77 -11.67 8.36
N LEU A 136 13.86 -11.71 7.60
CA LEU A 136 13.80 -11.96 6.16
C LEU A 136 13.27 -13.36 5.80
N ASN A 137 13.45 -14.34 6.71
CA ASN A 137 12.94 -15.69 6.51
C ASN A 137 11.42 -15.78 6.75
N GLU A 138 10.88 -15.00 7.69
CA GLU A 138 9.45 -15.02 8.07
C GLU A 138 8.63 -14.03 7.22
N PHE A 139 9.23 -12.87 6.89
CA PHE A 139 8.62 -11.85 6.05
C PHE A 139 9.53 -11.52 4.84
N PRO A 140 9.67 -12.43 3.87
CA PRO A 140 10.58 -12.28 2.74
C PRO A 140 10.15 -11.18 1.76
N VAL A 141 11.07 -10.79 0.88
CA VAL A 141 10.79 -9.86 -0.22
C VAL A 141 9.60 -10.36 -1.06
N GLY A 142 8.68 -9.45 -1.41
CA GLY A 142 7.43 -9.75 -2.08
C GLY A 142 6.29 -10.16 -1.15
N MET A 143 6.54 -10.36 0.14
CA MET A 143 5.47 -10.61 1.11
C MET A 143 4.70 -9.33 1.42
N CYS A 144 3.38 -9.47 1.50
CA CYS A 144 2.47 -8.40 1.90
C CYS A 144 1.35 -8.94 2.77
N THR A 145 0.84 -8.12 3.68
CA THR A 145 -0.32 -8.48 4.49
C THR A 145 -0.97 -7.26 5.12
N ARG A 146 -2.23 -7.40 5.54
CA ARG A 146 -2.83 -6.49 6.52
C ARG A 146 -2.30 -6.81 7.91
N THR A 147 -1.98 -5.78 8.65
CA THR A 147 -1.55 -5.87 10.05
C THR A 147 -1.85 -4.54 10.75
N VAL A 148 -1.32 -4.37 11.94
CA VAL A 148 -1.40 -3.10 12.67
C VAL A 148 0.00 -2.52 12.86
N PHE A 149 0.06 -1.19 12.94
CA PHE A 149 1.19 -0.47 13.52
C PHE A 149 0.67 0.32 14.72
N ALA A 150 0.95 -0.18 15.91
CA ALA A 150 0.38 0.27 17.17
C ALA A 150 -1.17 0.26 17.12
N LYS A 151 -1.84 1.42 16.97
CA LYS A 151 -3.31 1.55 16.95
C LYS A 151 -3.88 1.77 15.54
N ALA A 152 -3.05 1.72 14.51
CA ALA A 152 -3.48 1.95 13.12
C ALA A 152 -3.43 0.66 12.31
N ASP A 153 -4.51 0.38 11.57
CA ASP A 153 -4.49 -0.66 10.55
C ASP A 153 -3.60 -0.21 9.38
N ILE A 154 -2.73 -1.11 8.93
CA ILE A 154 -1.83 -0.88 7.80
C ILE A 154 -1.86 -2.05 6.83
N VAL A 155 -1.47 -1.81 5.59
CA VAL A 155 -0.98 -2.85 4.70
C VAL A 155 0.53 -2.71 4.62
N LEU A 156 1.23 -3.77 4.97
CA LEU A 156 2.69 -3.84 4.94
C LEU A 156 3.12 -4.70 3.76
N TRP A 157 4.05 -4.21 2.96
CA TRP A 157 4.64 -4.92 1.83
C TRP A 157 6.16 -4.74 1.83
N ARG A 158 6.91 -5.83 1.89
CA ARG A 158 8.37 -5.79 1.74
C ARG A 158 8.73 -5.79 0.27
N THR A 159 9.20 -4.66 -0.24
CA THR A 159 9.53 -4.48 -1.67
C THR A 159 10.96 -4.87 -1.99
N GLN A 160 11.89 -4.69 -1.03
CA GLN A 160 13.29 -5.10 -1.09
C GLN A 160 13.76 -5.57 0.30
N GLN A 161 14.97 -6.08 0.41
CA GLN A 161 15.49 -6.62 1.67
C GLN A 161 15.30 -5.65 2.85
N ASP A 162 15.62 -4.38 2.65
CA ASP A 162 15.56 -3.35 3.68
C ASP A 162 14.61 -2.20 3.30
N VAL A 163 13.58 -2.50 2.50
CA VAL A 163 12.59 -1.51 2.05
C VAL A 163 11.18 -2.06 2.19
N PHE A 164 10.37 -1.32 2.93
CA PHE A 164 8.96 -1.62 3.14
C PHE A 164 8.07 -0.49 2.61
N HIS A 165 7.01 -0.86 1.94
CA HIS A 165 5.90 -0.01 1.58
C HIS A 165 4.80 -0.19 2.63
N VAL A 166 4.34 0.92 3.21
CA VAL A 166 3.32 0.94 4.27
C VAL A 166 2.14 1.76 3.79
N GLU A 167 1.01 1.11 3.60
CA GLU A 167 -0.26 1.79 3.33
C GLU A 167 -1.00 2.02 4.65
N VAL A 168 -1.49 3.22 4.87
CA VAL A 168 -2.25 3.60 6.06
C VAL A 168 -3.40 4.53 5.70
N TRP A 169 -4.48 4.52 6.46
CA TRP A 169 -5.56 5.48 6.25
C TRP A 169 -5.04 6.90 6.46
N ARG A 170 -5.43 7.81 5.59
CA ARG A 170 -5.00 9.21 5.64
C ARG A 170 -5.21 9.85 7.03
N SER A 171 -6.29 9.50 7.72
CA SER A 171 -6.58 9.98 9.08
C SER A 171 -5.54 9.53 10.12
N PHE A 172 -4.84 8.43 9.90
CA PHE A 172 -3.80 7.90 10.77
C PHE A 172 -2.38 8.23 10.28
N ALA A 173 -2.22 8.81 9.09
CA ALA A 173 -0.91 9.07 8.49
C ALA A 173 0.03 9.87 9.41
N GLY A 174 -0.48 10.95 10.02
CA GLY A 174 0.29 11.77 10.97
C GLY A 174 0.72 10.99 12.22
N TYR A 175 -0.19 10.15 12.75
CA TYR A 175 0.09 9.32 13.92
C TYR A 175 1.19 8.27 13.61
N VAL A 176 1.02 7.50 12.53
CA VAL A 176 1.98 6.46 12.13
C VAL A 176 3.34 7.07 11.80
N THR A 177 3.36 8.16 11.04
CA THR A 177 4.61 8.84 10.68
C THR A 177 5.33 9.39 11.93
N GLY A 178 4.58 9.97 12.86
CA GLY A 178 5.15 10.50 14.12
C GLY A 178 5.78 9.39 14.96
N LEU A 179 5.06 8.29 15.15
CA LEU A 179 5.54 7.14 15.93
C LEU A 179 6.75 6.45 15.28
N LEU A 180 6.71 6.24 13.95
CA LEU A 180 7.87 5.69 13.21
C LEU A 180 9.12 6.56 13.41
N ARG A 181 8.97 7.89 13.38
CA ARG A 181 10.09 8.82 13.61
C ARG A 181 10.61 8.76 15.03
N GLU A 182 9.72 8.67 16.01
CA GLU A 182 10.09 8.56 17.42
C GLU A 182 10.94 7.30 17.64
N ILE A 183 10.50 6.16 17.10
CA ILE A 183 11.25 4.90 17.17
C ILE A 183 12.60 5.03 16.41
N ALA A 184 12.62 5.66 15.25
CA ALA A 184 13.81 5.81 14.42
C ALA A 184 14.90 6.69 15.07
N VAL A 185 14.56 7.54 16.04
CA VAL A 185 15.55 8.38 16.77
C VAL A 185 16.61 7.50 17.46
N GLU A 186 16.23 6.31 17.92
CA GLU A 186 17.17 5.39 18.60
C GLU A 186 18.30 4.91 17.67
N PHE A 187 18.11 4.99 16.37
CA PHE A 187 19.04 4.51 15.33
C PHE A 187 19.81 5.64 14.63
N ASN A 188 19.57 6.91 14.97
CA ASN A 188 20.23 8.06 14.35
C ASN A 188 21.65 8.35 14.86
N GLY A 189 22.28 7.44 15.53
CA GLY A 189 23.61 7.61 16.13
C GLY A 189 24.58 6.44 15.93
N THR A 190 24.19 5.45 15.12
CA THR A 190 25.00 4.24 14.88
C THR A 190 25.42 4.16 13.38
#